data_87e4e06d686d20155799d3a2bc1dc9ba
#
_entry.id   87e4e06d686d20155799d3a2bc1dc9ba
#
_cell.length_a   1.000
_cell.length_b   1.000
_cell.length_c   1.000
_cell.angle_alpha   90.00
_cell.angle_beta   90.00
_cell.angle_gamma   90.00
#
_symmetry.space_group_name_H-M   'P 1'
#
loop_
_entity.id
_entity.type
_entity.pdbx_description
1 polymer ?
#
loop_
_entity_poly.entity_id
_entity_poly.type
_entity_poly.pdbx_seq_one_letter_code
_entity_poly.pdbx_strand_id
1 'polypeptide(L)'
;MDRIKITEYKTRGGMNVGAAFEKLYNNILKGDTDEAVSTAFDLYRTSSVMLEELWKQLETAAVCAVGLAEPGALAYVYNLRCICYHTEPYMPDAGGMQALSFIQALRYLCACEKEPSLETEIKRVRDSCQAGVYAEIPDFAKDHHNHAGRELGHTPLDFLYPDGGSRVVPEAEGAEPYKKRLIELLTPIYGGEHPRPFRSDAYNHFYEMESPHGLNLELLQSAFQKSIRRALEREALMLAYEAFISGSEMEAYLWERIVIMSVEDIGMGEPECSRFMYAYCRVKDQFADRPEERLGLLMQAVRILCSCPKERGTELIKGILVQECKNGDRK
;
A
#
# COMPACT_ATOMS: atom_id res chain seq x y z
N MET A 1 13.92 -1.32 -29.36
CA MET A 1 12.97 -0.31 -29.84
C MET A 1 13.22 0.92 -29.02
N ASP A 2 13.84 1.95 -29.60
CA ASP A 2 14.14 3.18 -28.87
C ASP A 2 12.83 3.80 -28.39
N ARG A 3 12.70 3.99 -27.08
CA ARG A 3 11.54 4.69 -26.50
C ARG A 3 11.57 6.11 -27.05
N ILE A 4 10.66 6.40 -27.97
CA ILE A 4 10.38 7.77 -28.38
C ILE A 4 10.00 8.51 -27.08
N LYS A 5 10.82 9.48 -26.68
CA LYS A 5 10.54 10.29 -25.50
C LYS A 5 9.30 11.13 -25.80
N ILE A 6 8.15 10.68 -25.28
CA ILE A 6 6.85 11.35 -25.44
C ILE A 6 6.95 12.84 -25.14
N THR A 7 7.83 13.21 -24.22
CA THR A 7 8.13 14.59 -23.82
C THR A 7 8.72 15.48 -24.93
N GLU A 8 9.19 14.91 -26.06
CA GLU A 8 9.74 15.69 -27.19
C GLU A 8 8.66 16.13 -28.20
N TYR A 9 7.44 15.58 -28.06
CA TYR A 9 6.33 15.96 -28.94
C TYR A 9 5.67 17.28 -28.51
N LYS A 10 4.87 17.83 -29.44
CA LYS A 10 4.00 18.98 -29.16
C LYS A 10 2.56 18.51 -29.05
N THR A 11 1.83 19.12 -28.14
CA THR A 11 0.37 19.02 -28.06
C THR A 11 -0.25 19.63 -29.31
N ARG A 12 -1.54 19.35 -29.53
CA ARG A 12 -2.30 19.97 -30.64
C ARG A 12 -2.30 21.49 -30.57
N GLY A 13 -2.25 22.08 -29.37
CA GLY A 13 -2.12 23.52 -29.12
C GLY A 13 -0.69 24.04 -29.28
N GLY A 14 0.27 23.19 -29.62
CA GLY A 14 1.67 23.57 -29.91
C GLY A 14 2.60 23.61 -28.69
N MET A 15 2.12 23.30 -27.49
CA MET A 15 2.94 23.21 -26.27
C MET A 15 3.80 21.93 -26.29
N ASN A 16 5.00 21.98 -25.74
CA ASN A 16 5.77 20.76 -25.49
C ASN A 16 5.03 19.85 -24.51
N VAL A 17 4.93 18.55 -24.80
CA VAL A 17 4.13 17.59 -24.00
C VAL A 17 4.66 17.48 -22.57
N GLY A 18 5.98 17.47 -22.36
CA GLY A 18 6.55 17.47 -21.01
C GLY A 18 6.17 18.72 -20.23
N ALA A 19 6.26 19.90 -20.85
CA ALA A 19 5.83 21.16 -20.22
C ALA A 19 4.32 21.19 -19.96
N ALA A 20 3.50 20.54 -20.79
CA ALA A 20 2.06 20.44 -20.58
C ALA A 20 1.73 19.57 -19.34
N PHE A 21 2.42 18.45 -19.15
CA PHE A 21 2.24 17.62 -17.96
C PHE A 21 2.74 18.31 -16.69
N GLU A 22 3.86 19.02 -16.74
CA GLU A 22 4.35 19.83 -15.62
C GLU A 22 3.35 20.95 -15.26
N LYS A 23 2.85 21.65 -16.28
CA LYS A 23 1.81 22.68 -16.09
C LYS A 23 0.55 22.08 -15.46
N LEU A 24 0.10 20.91 -15.94
CA LEU A 24 -1.07 20.21 -15.41
C LEU A 24 -0.89 19.89 -13.91
N TYR A 25 0.23 19.29 -13.53
CA TYR A 25 0.53 18.97 -12.14
C TYR A 25 0.56 20.22 -11.24
N ASN A 26 1.21 21.30 -11.72
CA ASN A 26 1.27 22.55 -10.98
C ASN A 26 -0.11 23.21 -10.80
N ASN A 27 -1.00 23.09 -11.79
CA ASN A 27 -2.37 23.60 -11.69
C ASN A 27 -3.21 22.79 -10.70
N ILE A 28 -3.03 21.45 -10.66
CA ILE A 28 -3.65 20.58 -9.64
C ILE A 28 -3.17 21.00 -8.24
N LEU A 29 -1.86 21.21 -8.05
CA LEU A 29 -1.30 21.65 -6.77
C LEU A 29 -1.91 22.99 -6.29
N LYS A 30 -2.13 23.93 -7.23
CA LYS A 30 -2.71 25.25 -6.93
C LYS A 30 -4.23 25.21 -6.76
N GLY A 31 -4.90 24.13 -7.15
CA GLY A 31 -6.34 24.04 -7.21
C GLY A 31 -6.96 24.81 -8.38
N ASP A 32 -6.17 25.15 -9.40
CA ASP A 32 -6.63 25.89 -10.59
C ASP A 32 -7.30 24.93 -11.59
N THR A 33 -8.59 24.72 -11.38
CA THR A 33 -9.40 23.78 -12.16
C THR A 33 -9.48 24.14 -13.63
N ASP A 34 -9.68 25.43 -13.96
CA ASP A 34 -9.91 25.86 -15.35
C ASP A 34 -8.65 25.65 -16.19
N GLU A 35 -7.49 26.04 -15.70
CA GLU A 35 -6.22 25.85 -16.37
C GLU A 35 -5.80 24.36 -16.42
N ALA A 36 -6.10 23.56 -15.39
CA ALA A 36 -5.88 22.12 -15.36
C ALA A 36 -6.71 21.43 -16.44
N VAL A 37 -8.03 21.73 -16.52
CA VAL A 37 -8.94 21.15 -17.53
C VAL A 37 -8.53 21.56 -18.94
N SER A 38 -8.21 22.84 -19.16
CA SER A 38 -7.75 23.35 -20.47
C SER A 38 -6.49 22.61 -20.94
N THR A 39 -5.51 22.45 -20.06
CA THR A 39 -4.25 21.75 -20.37
C THR A 39 -4.49 20.27 -20.65
N ALA A 40 -5.30 19.60 -19.83
CA ALA A 40 -5.62 18.17 -20.02
C ALA A 40 -6.41 17.92 -21.30
N PHE A 41 -7.33 18.84 -21.68
CA PHE A 41 -8.10 18.73 -22.91
C PHE A 41 -7.23 18.88 -24.16
N ASP A 42 -6.19 19.74 -24.13
CA ASP A 42 -5.22 19.85 -25.21
C ASP A 42 -4.39 18.56 -25.36
N LEU A 43 -3.94 17.96 -24.24
CA LEU A 43 -3.27 16.65 -24.22
C LEU A 43 -4.19 15.56 -24.81
N TYR A 44 -5.43 15.46 -24.33
CA TYR A 44 -6.42 14.49 -24.79
C TYR A 44 -6.65 14.55 -26.30
N ARG A 45 -6.77 15.76 -26.86
CA ARG A 45 -6.97 15.97 -28.31
C ARG A 45 -5.75 15.69 -29.14
N THR A 46 -4.59 15.47 -28.54
CA THR A 46 -3.33 15.23 -29.26
C THR A 46 -3.25 13.79 -29.77
N SER A 47 -3.53 12.78 -28.95
CA SER A 47 -3.60 11.38 -29.35
C SER A 47 -4.15 10.49 -28.25
N SER A 48 -4.52 9.24 -28.60
CA SER A 48 -4.93 8.21 -27.61
C SER A 48 -3.82 7.87 -26.62
N VAL A 49 -2.56 7.89 -27.05
CA VAL A 49 -1.39 7.70 -26.16
C VAL A 49 -1.32 8.80 -25.10
N MET A 50 -1.66 10.03 -25.47
CA MET A 50 -1.72 11.14 -24.49
C MET A 50 -2.84 10.96 -23.48
N LEU A 51 -3.96 10.33 -23.85
CA LEU A 51 -5.02 10.00 -22.88
C LEU A 51 -4.53 8.98 -21.83
N GLU A 52 -3.80 7.94 -22.25
CA GLU A 52 -3.20 6.97 -21.33
C GLU A 52 -2.20 7.64 -20.37
N GLU A 53 -1.33 8.48 -20.90
CA GLU A 53 -0.37 9.23 -20.06
C GLU A 53 -1.07 10.26 -19.16
N LEU A 54 -2.17 10.87 -19.61
CA LEU A 54 -2.99 11.76 -18.79
C LEU A 54 -3.52 11.03 -17.56
N TRP A 55 -4.09 9.83 -17.72
CA TRP A 55 -4.57 9.04 -16.59
C TRP A 55 -3.46 8.70 -15.60
N LYS A 56 -2.28 8.31 -16.08
CA LYS A 56 -1.12 8.06 -15.22
C LYS A 56 -0.71 9.32 -14.44
N GLN A 57 -0.74 10.48 -15.08
CA GLN A 57 -0.44 11.76 -14.40
C GLN A 57 -1.49 12.13 -13.35
N LEU A 58 -2.78 11.86 -13.59
CA LEU A 58 -3.85 12.08 -12.61
C LEU A 58 -3.70 11.14 -11.41
N GLU A 59 -3.37 9.86 -11.66
CA GLU A 59 -3.08 8.88 -10.62
C GLU A 59 -1.84 9.29 -9.79
N THR A 60 -0.77 9.74 -10.46
CA THR A 60 0.42 10.28 -9.78
C THR A 60 0.09 11.54 -8.96
N ALA A 61 -0.74 12.44 -9.48
CA ALA A 61 -1.15 13.63 -8.74
C ALA A 61 -2.02 13.29 -7.50
N ALA A 62 -2.86 12.26 -7.58
CA ALA A 62 -3.60 11.76 -6.43
C ALA A 62 -2.66 11.30 -5.31
N VAL A 63 -1.55 10.65 -5.68
CA VAL A 63 -0.55 10.09 -4.74
C VAL A 63 0.40 11.17 -4.21
N CYS A 64 0.94 12.02 -5.09
CA CYS A 64 2.04 12.93 -4.75
C CYS A 64 1.57 14.34 -4.37
N ALA A 65 0.44 14.82 -4.91
CA ALA A 65 -0.07 16.16 -4.61
C ALA A 65 -1.13 16.16 -3.51
N VAL A 66 -2.07 15.23 -3.57
CA VAL A 66 -3.15 15.09 -2.58
C VAL A 66 -2.69 14.28 -1.36
N GLY A 67 -2.04 13.16 -1.59
CA GLY A 67 -1.36 12.39 -0.54
C GLY A 67 -2.28 11.93 0.59
N LEU A 68 -1.84 12.13 1.84
CA LEU A 68 -2.60 11.76 3.04
C LEU A 68 -3.76 12.72 3.36
N ALA A 69 -3.86 13.87 2.71
CA ALA A 69 -5.01 14.77 2.90
C ALA A 69 -6.33 14.09 2.47
N GLU A 70 -6.27 13.24 1.44
CA GLU A 70 -7.42 12.43 0.99
C GLU A 70 -6.92 11.04 0.54
N PRO A 71 -6.82 10.07 1.45
CA PRO A 71 -6.28 8.74 1.17
C PRO A 71 -7.02 7.98 0.07
N GLY A 72 -8.30 8.28 -0.13
CA GLY A 72 -9.17 7.69 -1.15
C GLY A 72 -8.99 8.27 -2.56
N ALA A 73 -8.18 9.32 -2.73
CA ALA A 73 -8.09 10.05 -3.99
C ALA A 73 -7.67 9.17 -5.16
N LEU A 74 -6.66 8.32 -4.98
CA LEU A 74 -6.23 7.39 -6.02
C LEU A 74 -7.34 6.41 -6.42
N ALA A 75 -8.07 5.87 -5.45
CA ALA A 75 -9.16 4.93 -5.71
C ALA A 75 -10.30 5.60 -6.50
N TYR A 76 -10.59 6.86 -6.20
CA TYR A 76 -11.58 7.62 -6.93
C TYR A 76 -11.16 7.88 -8.39
N VAL A 77 -9.92 8.33 -8.62
CA VAL A 77 -9.36 8.55 -9.97
C VAL A 77 -9.32 7.26 -10.77
N TYR A 78 -8.87 6.16 -10.16
CA TYR A 78 -8.84 4.84 -10.78
C TYR A 78 -10.26 4.37 -11.19
N ASN A 79 -11.26 4.57 -10.35
CA ASN A 79 -12.64 4.23 -10.70
C ASN A 79 -13.15 5.05 -11.89
N LEU A 80 -12.86 6.34 -11.97
CA LEU A 80 -13.21 7.17 -13.12
C LEU A 80 -12.53 6.71 -14.41
N ARG A 81 -11.27 6.29 -14.31
CA ARG A 81 -10.56 5.66 -15.43
C ARG A 81 -11.25 4.37 -15.88
N CYS A 82 -11.61 3.50 -14.94
CA CYS A 82 -12.34 2.26 -15.25
C CYS A 82 -13.68 2.55 -15.95
N ILE A 83 -14.43 3.55 -15.48
CA ILE A 83 -15.69 3.99 -16.11
C ILE A 83 -15.42 4.49 -17.54
N CYS A 84 -14.39 5.30 -17.75
CA CYS A 84 -13.99 5.81 -19.05
C CYS A 84 -13.81 4.68 -20.06
N TYR A 85 -13.02 3.66 -19.73
CA TYR A 85 -12.77 2.53 -20.64
C TYR A 85 -13.91 1.53 -20.73
N HIS A 86 -14.71 1.37 -19.69
CA HIS A 86 -15.88 0.49 -19.72
C HIS A 86 -16.96 1.01 -20.67
N THR A 87 -17.12 2.32 -20.78
CA THR A 87 -18.17 2.95 -21.59
C THR A 87 -17.79 3.15 -23.06
N GLU A 88 -16.49 3.12 -23.38
CA GLU A 88 -15.99 3.34 -24.75
C GLU A 88 -16.63 2.41 -25.80
N PRO A 89 -16.75 1.07 -25.58
CA PRO A 89 -17.34 0.17 -26.57
C PRO A 89 -18.83 0.43 -26.88
N TYR A 90 -19.54 1.04 -25.91
CA TYR A 90 -20.98 1.27 -26.01
C TYR A 90 -21.35 2.66 -26.55
N MET A 91 -20.38 3.57 -26.55
CA MET A 91 -20.59 4.98 -26.91
C MET A 91 -19.40 5.51 -27.75
N PRO A 92 -19.14 4.93 -28.93
CA PRO A 92 -17.94 5.25 -29.73
C PRO A 92 -17.88 6.74 -30.16
N ASP A 93 -19.03 7.39 -30.33
CA ASP A 93 -19.13 8.83 -30.66
C ASP A 93 -19.07 9.73 -29.42
N ALA A 94 -18.97 9.14 -28.24
CA ALA A 94 -18.95 9.86 -26.99
C ALA A 94 -17.55 10.27 -26.57
N GLY A 95 -16.77 10.87 -27.45
CA GLY A 95 -15.58 11.61 -27.03
C GLY A 95 -15.87 12.50 -25.83
N GLY A 96 -17.15 12.82 -25.63
CA GLY A 96 -17.67 13.45 -24.42
C GLY A 96 -17.55 12.61 -23.16
N MET A 97 -17.73 11.27 -23.16
CA MET A 97 -17.66 10.46 -21.94
C MET A 97 -16.21 10.31 -21.44
N GLN A 98 -15.24 10.13 -22.32
CA GLN A 98 -13.83 10.12 -21.95
C GLN A 98 -13.43 11.47 -21.34
N ALA A 99 -13.83 12.57 -22.00
CA ALA A 99 -13.56 13.92 -21.50
C ALA A 99 -14.24 14.18 -20.15
N LEU A 100 -15.49 13.77 -19.98
CA LEU A 100 -16.23 13.94 -18.70
C LEU A 100 -15.52 13.22 -17.55
N SER A 101 -15.00 12.02 -17.79
CA SER A 101 -14.33 11.22 -16.76
C SER A 101 -13.05 11.90 -16.26
N PHE A 102 -12.14 12.34 -17.14
CA PHE A 102 -10.92 13.01 -16.69
C PHE A 102 -11.17 14.44 -16.19
N ILE A 103 -12.16 15.16 -16.73
CA ILE A 103 -12.56 16.47 -16.19
C ILE A 103 -13.09 16.32 -14.76
N GLN A 104 -13.88 15.28 -14.49
CA GLN A 104 -14.37 14.99 -13.14
C GLN A 104 -13.21 14.66 -12.20
N ALA A 105 -12.22 13.88 -12.64
CA ALA A 105 -11.02 13.60 -11.86
C ALA A 105 -10.23 14.88 -11.54
N LEU A 106 -10.04 15.76 -12.52
CA LEU A 106 -9.37 17.05 -12.33
C LEU A 106 -10.09 17.95 -11.34
N ARG A 107 -11.42 18.10 -11.50
CA ARG A 107 -12.24 18.91 -10.57
C ARG A 107 -12.09 18.40 -9.14
N TYR A 108 -12.12 17.08 -8.97
CA TYR A 108 -11.93 16.45 -7.66
C TYR A 108 -10.52 16.71 -7.12
N LEU A 109 -9.47 16.40 -7.90
CA LEU A 109 -8.10 16.60 -7.45
C LEU A 109 -7.77 18.06 -7.15
N CYS A 110 -8.29 19.01 -7.93
CA CYS A 110 -8.09 20.44 -7.66
C CYS A 110 -8.80 20.88 -6.37
N ALA A 111 -9.97 20.30 -6.06
CA ALA A 111 -10.75 20.63 -4.86
C ALA A 111 -10.19 19.99 -3.58
N CYS A 112 -9.47 18.86 -3.66
CA CYS A 112 -8.84 18.22 -2.50
C CYS A 112 -7.81 19.14 -1.84
N GLU A 113 -7.67 19.06 -0.52
CA GLU A 113 -6.50 19.57 0.19
C GLU A 113 -5.22 18.90 -0.33
N LYS A 114 -4.08 19.57 -0.21
CA LYS A 114 -2.79 19.07 -0.72
C LYS A 114 -1.84 18.71 0.43
N GLU A 115 -1.24 17.54 0.31
CA GLU A 115 -0.23 17.04 1.25
C GLU A 115 0.95 16.43 0.45
N PRO A 116 1.84 17.26 -0.14
CA PRO A 116 2.89 16.80 -1.06
C PRO A 116 4.17 16.34 -0.35
N SER A 117 4.08 15.75 0.83
CA SER A 117 5.27 15.35 1.61
C SER A 117 5.91 14.03 1.16
N LEU A 118 5.23 13.24 0.31
CA LEU A 118 5.71 11.91 -0.12
C LEU A 118 7.12 11.94 -0.71
N GLU A 119 7.41 12.90 -1.59
CA GLU A 119 8.75 13.02 -2.21
C GLU A 119 9.84 13.30 -1.16
N THR A 120 9.51 14.10 -0.15
CA THR A 120 10.42 14.39 0.97
C THR A 120 10.70 13.12 1.78
N GLU A 121 9.68 12.30 2.03
CA GLU A 121 9.85 11.03 2.75
C GLU A 121 10.67 10.01 1.96
N ILE A 122 10.42 9.87 0.65
CA ILE A 122 11.22 9.00 -0.22
C ILE A 122 12.68 9.46 -0.23
N LYS A 123 12.89 10.77 -0.38
CA LYS A 123 14.25 11.35 -0.33
C LYS A 123 14.93 11.07 1.00
N ARG A 124 14.24 11.25 2.12
CA ARG A 124 14.75 10.96 3.47
C ARG A 124 15.22 9.52 3.62
N VAL A 125 14.42 8.56 3.13
CA VAL A 125 14.78 7.13 3.16
C VAL A 125 16.04 6.87 2.34
N ARG A 126 16.11 7.39 1.13
CA ARG A 126 17.28 7.24 0.23
C ARG A 126 18.54 7.87 0.82
N ASP A 127 18.44 9.10 1.33
CA ASP A 127 19.56 9.80 1.96
C ASP A 127 20.07 9.02 3.18
N SER A 128 19.17 8.41 3.97
CA SER A 128 19.56 7.55 5.09
C SER A 128 20.37 6.33 4.61
N CYS A 129 19.88 5.63 3.60
CA CYS A 129 20.59 4.48 3.01
C CYS A 129 21.96 4.87 2.43
N GLN A 130 22.05 6.02 1.74
CA GLN A 130 23.32 6.54 1.21
C GLN A 130 24.31 6.91 2.33
N ALA A 131 23.80 7.32 3.47
CA ALA A 131 24.61 7.61 4.68
C ALA A 131 24.99 6.33 5.46
N GLY A 132 24.62 5.14 4.99
CA GLY A 132 24.87 3.86 5.66
C GLY A 132 23.92 3.56 6.83
N VAL A 133 22.79 4.25 6.90
CA VAL A 133 21.72 3.98 7.89
C VAL A 133 20.64 3.16 7.21
N TYR A 134 20.56 1.88 7.54
CA TYR A 134 19.66 0.91 6.94
C TYR A 134 18.47 0.59 7.84
N ALA A 135 17.51 -0.14 7.30
CA ALA A 135 16.44 -0.72 8.08
C ALA A 135 17.00 -1.71 9.11
N GLU A 136 16.32 -1.84 10.25
CA GLU A 136 16.67 -2.79 11.30
C GLU A 136 15.50 -3.74 11.55
N ILE A 137 15.81 -4.97 11.98
CA ILE A 137 14.80 -5.95 12.37
C ILE A 137 14.56 -5.82 13.88
N PRO A 138 13.43 -5.24 14.32
CA PRO A 138 13.13 -5.11 15.74
C PRO A 138 12.76 -6.47 16.36
N ASP A 139 12.95 -6.64 17.66
CA ASP A 139 12.69 -7.90 18.36
C ASP A 139 11.23 -8.34 18.27
N PHE A 140 10.28 -7.41 18.24
CA PHE A 140 8.86 -7.74 18.03
C PHE A 140 8.53 -8.38 16.66
N ALA A 141 9.49 -8.36 15.73
CA ALA A 141 9.36 -9.06 14.45
C ALA A 141 9.44 -10.59 14.60
N LYS A 142 10.12 -11.08 15.63
CA LYS A 142 10.33 -12.49 15.90
C LYS A 142 9.13 -13.07 16.67
N ASP A 143 8.31 -13.89 16.02
CA ASP A 143 7.19 -14.59 16.64
C ASP A 143 6.97 -15.97 16.03
N HIS A 144 5.93 -16.67 16.44
CA HIS A 144 5.64 -18.03 16.00
C HIS A 144 5.41 -18.17 14.47
N HIS A 145 5.19 -17.07 13.74
CA HIS A 145 5.00 -17.12 12.28
C HIS A 145 6.31 -17.27 11.51
N ASN A 146 7.44 -16.87 12.10
CA ASN A 146 8.74 -16.95 11.46
C ASN A 146 9.69 -17.94 12.17
N HIS A 147 10.73 -18.34 11.46
CA HIS A 147 11.67 -19.35 11.93
C HIS A 147 12.38 -18.91 13.23
N ALA A 148 12.92 -17.71 13.24
CA ALA A 148 13.64 -17.17 14.41
C ALA A 148 12.76 -17.11 15.67
N GLY A 149 11.49 -16.71 15.55
CA GLY A 149 10.59 -16.69 16.70
C GLY A 149 10.24 -18.09 17.20
N ARG A 150 10.09 -19.07 16.31
CA ARG A 150 9.86 -20.49 16.70
C ARG A 150 11.08 -21.09 17.40
N GLU A 151 12.29 -20.76 16.97
CA GLU A 151 13.53 -21.16 17.65
C GLU A 151 13.65 -20.56 19.06
N LEU A 152 13.14 -19.33 19.25
CA LEU A 152 13.05 -18.70 20.58
C LEU A 152 11.91 -19.28 21.44
N GLY A 153 11.11 -20.22 20.92
CA GLY A 153 10.01 -20.85 21.62
C GLY A 153 8.71 -20.05 21.64
N HIS A 154 8.59 -19.01 20.82
CA HIS A 154 7.38 -18.20 20.74
C HIS A 154 6.18 -19.02 20.23
N THR A 155 5.03 -18.83 20.88
CA THR A 155 3.79 -19.53 20.62
C THR A 155 2.71 -18.58 20.07
N PRO A 156 1.59 -19.12 19.53
CA PRO A 156 0.42 -18.30 19.20
C PRO A 156 -0.16 -17.50 20.38
N LEU A 157 0.07 -17.95 21.61
CA LEU A 157 -0.38 -17.24 22.81
C LEU A 157 0.49 -16.01 23.07
N ASP A 158 1.82 -16.13 22.96
CA ASP A 158 2.76 -15.02 23.11
C ASP A 158 2.48 -13.90 22.10
N PHE A 159 2.05 -14.28 20.89
CA PHE A 159 1.67 -13.33 19.85
C PHE A 159 0.52 -12.41 20.26
N LEU A 160 -0.42 -12.89 21.10
CA LEU A 160 -1.61 -12.15 21.54
C LEU A 160 -1.39 -11.26 22.77
N TYR A 161 -0.27 -11.43 23.50
CA TYR A 161 0.03 -10.61 24.65
C TYR A 161 0.33 -9.13 24.28
N PRO A 162 0.24 -8.18 25.24
CA PRO A 162 0.32 -6.74 24.96
C PRO A 162 1.55 -6.29 24.15
N ASP A 163 2.69 -6.95 24.36
CA ASP A 163 3.92 -6.67 23.64
C ASP A 163 4.19 -7.60 22.47
N GLY A 164 3.29 -8.56 22.24
CA GLY A 164 3.39 -9.56 21.16
C GLY A 164 3.19 -8.99 19.77
N GLY A 165 3.38 -9.84 18.77
CA GLY A 165 3.28 -9.49 17.35
C GLY A 165 1.91 -8.95 16.91
N SER A 166 0.86 -9.22 17.70
CA SER A 166 -0.52 -8.78 17.41
C SER A 166 -0.81 -7.33 17.82
N ARG A 167 0.07 -6.67 18.57
CA ARG A 167 -0.13 -5.29 19.03
C ARG A 167 -0.38 -4.33 17.86
N VAL A 168 -1.41 -3.50 17.98
CA VAL A 168 -1.78 -2.44 17.03
C VAL A 168 -1.81 -1.07 17.67
N VAL A 169 -1.53 -0.01 16.90
CA VAL A 169 -1.54 1.40 17.32
C VAL A 169 -1.91 2.28 16.12
N PRO A 170 -2.86 3.21 16.22
CA PRO A 170 -3.89 3.28 17.26
C PRO A 170 -4.85 2.11 17.14
N GLU A 171 -5.30 1.57 18.26
CA GLU A 171 -6.28 0.48 18.31
C GLU A 171 -7.69 1.06 18.30
N ALA A 172 -8.52 0.62 17.35
CA ALA A 172 -9.93 0.92 17.33
C ALA A 172 -10.70 -0.06 18.22
N GLU A 173 -11.87 0.36 18.69
CA GLU A 173 -12.71 -0.47 19.54
C GLU A 173 -13.30 -1.68 18.77
N GLY A 174 -13.58 -2.77 19.48
CA GLY A 174 -14.32 -3.93 18.96
C GLY A 174 -13.57 -5.27 19.01
N ALA A 175 -12.25 -5.28 18.94
CA ALA A 175 -11.45 -6.51 18.88
C ALA A 175 -11.27 -7.22 20.23
N GLU A 176 -11.34 -6.50 21.36
CA GLU A 176 -11.00 -7.03 22.68
C GLU A 176 -11.79 -8.28 23.12
N PRO A 177 -13.12 -8.40 22.91
CA PRO A 177 -13.86 -9.61 23.26
C PRO A 177 -13.36 -10.85 22.51
N TYR A 178 -13.00 -10.71 21.25
CA TYR A 178 -12.47 -11.80 20.43
C TYR A 178 -11.05 -12.19 20.88
N LYS A 179 -10.23 -11.20 21.19
CA LYS A 179 -8.87 -11.43 21.72
C LYS A 179 -8.91 -12.24 23.02
N LYS A 180 -9.76 -11.83 23.96
CA LYS A 180 -9.98 -12.54 25.21
C LYS A 180 -10.42 -13.98 24.96
N ARG A 181 -11.42 -14.19 24.08
CA ARG A 181 -11.90 -15.53 23.74
C ARG A 181 -10.82 -16.41 23.14
N LEU A 182 -10.01 -15.88 22.21
CA LEU A 182 -8.93 -16.64 21.59
C LEU A 182 -7.85 -17.00 22.62
N ILE A 183 -7.49 -16.10 23.53
CA ILE A 183 -6.57 -16.39 24.64
C ILE A 183 -7.10 -17.53 25.51
N GLU A 184 -8.40 -17.53 25.89
CA GLU A 184 -9.03 -18.61 26.66
C GLU A 184 -8.90 -19.97 25.95
N LEU A 185 -9.05 -20.02 24.63
CA LEU A 185 -8.91 -21.24 23.83
C LEU A 185 -7.46 -21.72 23.71
N LEU A 186 -6.49 -20.81 23.66
CA LEU A 186 -5.07 -21.15 23.49
C LEU A 186 -4.34 -21.43 24.80
N THR A 187 -4.80 -20.88 25.93
CA THR A 187 -4.16 -21.04 27.24
C THR A 187 -3.98 -22.51 27.67
N PRO A 188 -4.96 -23.42 27.51
CA PRO A 188 -4.77 -24.84 27.84
C PRO A 188 -3.68 -25.53 27.01
N ILE A 189 -3.33 -24.99 25.85
CA ILE A 189 -2.37 -25.58 24.91
C ILE A 189 -0.96 -25.02 25.13
N TYR A 190 -0.86 -23.70 25.36
CA TYR A 190 0.40 -22.95 25.34
C TYR A 190 0.71 -22.21 26.65
N GLY A 191 -0.17 -22.19 27.64
CA GLY A 191 -0.05 -21.38 28.85
C GLY A 191 0.57 -22.08 30.07
N GLY A 192 1.07 -23.33 29.95
CA GLY A 192 1.68 -24.06 31.05
C GLY A 192 3.16 -23.75 31.27
N GLU A 193 3.75 -24.25 32.38
CA GLU A 193 5.21 -24.14 32.66
C GLU A 193 6.08 -24.79 31.55
N HIS A 194 5.50 -25.75 30.83
CA HIS A 194 6.14 -26.39 29.66
C HIS A 194 5.19 -26.30 28.45
N PRO A 195 5.11 -25.13 27.80
CA PRO A 195 4.21 -24.92 26.68
C PRO A 195 4.54 -25.89 25.54
N ARG A 196 3.49 -26.38 24.86
CA ARG A 196 3.67 -27.21 23.67
C ARG A 196 4.41 -26.40 22.61
N PRO A 197 5.53 -26.89 22.06
CA PRO A 197 6.20 -26.17 20.96
C PRO A 197 5.26 -25.98 19.78
N PHE A 198 5.18 -24.74 19.29
CA PHE A 198 4.46 -24.48 18.05
C PHE A 198 5.31 -24.98 16.88
N ARG A 199 4.71 -25.80 16.04
CA ARG A 199 5.31 -26.29 14.81
C ARG A 199 4.48 -25.84 13.62
N SER A 200 5.13 -25.37 12.60
CA SER A 200 4.52 -25.03 11.31
C SER A 200 5.27 -25.79 10.22
N ASP A 201 4.51 -26.48 9.38
CA ASP A 201 5.06 -27.13 8.17
C ASP A 201 5.09 -26.15 6.99
N ALA A 202 4.64 -24.90 7.19
CA ALA A 202 4.67 -23.87 6.15
C ALA A 202 6.13 -23.48 5.86
N TYR A 203 6.58 -23.81 4.67
CA TYR A 203 7.87 -23.34 4.15
C TYR A 203 7.76 -21.91 3.65
N ASN A 204 8.67 -21.06 4.09
CA ASN A 204 8.85 -19.72 3.56
C ASN A 204 10.24 -19.67 2.89
N HIS A 205 10.27 -19.64 1.56
CA HIS A 205 11.53 -19.64 0.80
C HIS A 205 12.40 -18.39 1.06
N PHE A 206 11.81 -17.29 1.53
CA PHE A 206 12.54 -16.09 1.93
C PHE A 206 13.40 -16.28 3.21
N TYR A 207 13.22 -17.41 3.92
CA TYR A 207 14.02 -17.71 5.11
C TYR A 207 15.53 -17.81 4.81
N GLU A 208 15.90 -18.33 3.64
CA GLU A 208 17.29 -18.52 3.22
C GLU A 208 17.84 -17.32 2.42
N MET A 209 17.05 -16.25 2.25
CA MET A 209 17.38 -15.10 1.42
C MET A 209 17.69 -13.87 2.26
N GLU A 210 18.61 -13.04 1.75
CA GLU A 210 18.99 -11.78 2.36
C GLU A 210 18.72 -10.61 1.41
N SER A 211 18.44 -9.45 1.98
CA SER A 211 18.34 -8.18 1.27
C SER A 211 19.73 -7.66 0.87
N PRO A 212 19.83 -6.62 0.01
CA PRO A 212 21.10 -6.00 -0.35
C PRO A 212 21.95 -5.52 0.83
N HIS A 213 21.32 -5.20 1.98
CA HIS A 213 22.03 -4.78 3.19
C HIS A 213 22.09 -5.89 4.26
N GLY A 214 21.90 -7.16 3.89
CA GLY A 214 22.10 -8.32 4.77
C GLY A 214 20.98 -8.61 5.76
N LEU A 215 19.76 -8.10 5.52
CA LEU A 215 18.60 -8.46 6.34
C LEU A 215 17.96 -9.74 5.83
N ASN A 216 17.69 -10.69 6.72
CA ASN A 216 16.91 -11.88 6.39
C ASN A 216 15.52 -11.50 5.88
N LEU A 217 15.10 -11.97 4.70
CA LEU A 217 13.87 -11.53 4.05
C LEU A 217 12.60 -12.02 4.75
N GLU A 218 12.59 -13.18 5.42
CA GLU A 218 11.45 -13.62 6.25
C GLU A 218 11.23 -12.67 7.43
N LEU A 219 12.30 -12.26 8.10
CA LEU A 219 12.23 -11.31 9.21
C LEU A 219 11.88 -9.90 8.74
N LEU A 220 12.36 -9.49 7.57
CA LEU A 220 12.04 -8.20 6.98
C LEU A 220 10.53 -8.09 6.69
N GLN A 221 9.91 -9.15 6.13
CA GLN A 221 8.45 -9.21 5.93
C GLN A 221 7.69 -9.05 7.26
N SER A 222 8.13 -9.77 8.29
CA SER A 222 7.53 -9.74 9.61
C SER A 222 7.67 -8.37 10.27
N ALA A 223 8.86 -7.77 10.19
CA ALA A 223 9.15 -6.42 10.69
C ALA A 223 8.30 -5.36 9.99
N PHE A 224 8.21 -5.43 8.66
CA PHE A 224 7.39 -4.52 7.85
C PHE A 224 5.94 -4.51 8.31
N GLN A 225 5.28 -5.67 8.36
CA GLN A 225 3.89 -5.76 8.79
C GLN A 225 3.69 -5.26 10.22
N LYS A 226 4.55 -5.64 11.16
CA LYS A 226 4.43 -5.27 12.56
C LYS A 226 4.77 -3.81 12.84
N SER A 227 5.61 -3.19 12.01
CA SER A 227 5.87 -1.73 12.05
C SER A 227 4.63 -0.96 11.62
N ILE A 228 3.93 -1.40 10.57
CA ILE A 228 2.64 -0.82 10.15
C ILE A 228 1.59 -0.99 11.24
N ARG A 229 1.47 -2.17 11.87
CA ARG A 229 0.57 -2.40 13.02
C ARG A 229 0.77 -1.40 14.13
N ARG A 230 2.01 -1.00 14.39
CA ARG A 230 2.40 -0.07 15.46
C ARG A 230 2.45 1.39 15.05
N ALA A 231 2.04 1.71 13.82
CA ALA A 231 2.16 3.04 13.22
C ALA A 231 3.59 3.62 13.26
N LEU A 232 4.60 2.76 13.18
CA LEU A 232 6.00 3.14 13.09
C LEU A 232 6.33 3.48 11.63
N GLU A 233 5.83 4.63 11.16
CA GLU A 233 5.88 5.02 9.74
C GLU A 233 7.32 5.05 9.21
N ARG A 234 8.23 5.65 9.96
CA ARG A 234 9.63 5.77 9.52
C ARG A 234 10.27 4.40 9.30
N GLU A 235 10.10 3.51 10.26
CA GLU A 235 10.62 2.14 10.23
C GLU A 235 9.96 1.35 9.10
N ALA A 236 8.65 1.48 8.95
CA ALA A 236 7.89 0.80 7.88
C ALA A 236 8.35 1.26 6.49
N LEU A 237 8.62 2.55 6.28
CA LEU A 237 9.13 3.08 5.02
C LEU A 237 10.55 2.60 4.72
N MET A 238 11.44 2.53 5.73
CA MET A 238 12.79 1.97 5.57
C MET A 238 12.74 0.49 5.18
N LEU A 239 11.89 -0.30 5.85
CA LEU A 239 11.68 -1.72 5.55
C LEU A 239 11.06 -1.94 4.18
N ALA A 240 10.08 -1.10 3.79
CA ALA A 240 9.46 -1.14 2.46
C ALA A 240 10.48 -0.85 1.34
N TYR A 241 11.35 0.14 1.55
CA TYR A 241 12.41 0.46 0.60
C TYR A 241 13.42 -0.68 0.47
N GLU A 242 13.88 -1.24 1.60
CA GLU A 242 14.79 -2.39 1.63
C GLU A 242 14.19 -3.58 0.88
N ALA A 243 12.92 -3.88 1.12
CA ALA A 243 12.21 -4.94 0.42
C ALA A 243 12.05 -4.65 -1.08
N PHE A 244 11.77 -3.40 -1.46
CA PHE A 244 11.64 -2.98 -2.86
C PHE A 244 12.95 -3.20 -3.64
N ILE A 245 14.10 -2.82 -3.06
CA ILE A 245 15.41 -3.01 -3.70
C ILE A 245 15.91 -4.45 -3.64
N SER A 246 15.26 -5.34 -2.87
CA SER A 246 15.57 -6.78 -2.83
C SER A 246 15.08 -7.55 -4.06
N GLY A 247 14.34 -6.91 -4.96
CA GLY A 247 13.95 -7.46 -6.24
C GLY A 247 12.44 -7.64 -6.44
N SER A 248 12.09 -8.00 -7.67
CA SER A 248 10.67 -8.03 -8.12
C SER A 248 9.81 -9.04 -7.36
N GLU A 249 10.36 -10.15 -6.93
CA GLU A 249 9.62 -11.15 -6.15
C GLU A 249 9.24 -10.62 -4.77
N MET A 250 10.18 -9.95 -4.10
CA MET A 250 9.92 -9.32 -2.82
C MET A 250 8.97 -8.12 -2.95
N GLU A 251 9.10 -7.31 -4.01
CA GLU A 251 8.13 -6.27 -4.32
C GLU A 251 6.72 -6.83 -4.50
N ALA A 252 6.56 -7.92 -5.27
CA ALA A 252 5.27 -8.56 -5.48
C ALA A 252 4.66 -9.05 -4.16
N TYR A 253 5.46 -9.66 -3.30
CA TYR A 253 5.04 -10.08 -1.96
C TYR A 253 4.57 -8.91 -1.11
N LEU A 254 5.27 -7.77 -1.12
CA LEU A 254 4.84 -6.58 -0.38
C LEU A 254 3.45 -6.11 -0.80
N TRP A 255 3.17 -6.11 -2.11
CA TRP A 255 1.87 -5.69 -2.62
C TRP A 255 0.75 -6.63 -2.19
N GLU A 256 0.99 -7.93 -2.14
CA GLU A 256 0.04 -8.89 -1.59
C GLU A 256 -0.20 -8.65 -0.09
N ARG A 257 0.88 -8.41 0.67
CA ARG A 257 0.78 -8.12 2.12
C ARG A 257 0.03 -6.82 2.40
N ILE A 258 0.22 -5.77 1.62
CA ILE A 258 -0.50 -4.50 1.75
C ILE A 258 -2.02 -4.71 1.64
N VAL A 259 -2.48 -5.47 0.65
CA VAL A 259 -3.91 -5.79 0.51
C VAL A 259 -4.41 -6.64 1.68
N ILE A 260 -3.65 -7.65 2.09
CA ILE A 260 -4.01 -8.49 3.23
C ILE A 260 -4.10 -7.67 4.51
N MET A 261 -3.13 -6.81 4.80
CA MET A 261 -3.11 -5.95 5.98
C MET A 261 -4.30 -4.99 6.05
N SER A 262 -4.81 -4.51 4.92
CA SER A 262 -6.00 -3.66 4.90
C SER A 262 -7.26 -4.36 5.43
N VAL A 263 -7.30 -5.71 5.36
CA VAL A 263 -8.39 -6.55 5.90
C VAL A 263 -8.04 -7.12 7.27
N GLU A 264 -6.81 -7.62 7.43
CA GLU A 264 -6.35 -8.34 8.63
C GLU A 264 -6.05 -7.40 9.80
N ASP A 265 -5.37 -6.27 9.52
CA ASP A 265 -4.82 -5.39 10.54
C ASP A 265 -5.62 -4.08 10.70
N ILE A 266 -6.08 -3.50 9.58
CA ILE A 266 -6.90 -2.29 9.59
C ILE A 266 -8.36 -2.66 9.86
N GLY A 267 -8.92 -3.61 9.10
CA GLY A 267 -10.25 -4.17 9.34
C GLY A 267 -11.33 -3.10 9.48
N MET A 268 -12.09 -3.19 10.57
CA MET A 268 -13.18 -2.25 10.87
C MET A 268 -12.69 -0.91 11.44
N GLY A 269 -11.39 -0.74 11.67
CA GLY A 269 -10.81 0.54 12.05
C GLY A 269 -10.93 1.60 10.96
N GLU A 270 -10.75 1.18 9.68
CA GLU A 270 -11.00 1.99 8.48
C GLU A 270 -11.43 1.07 7.31
N PRO A 271 -12.72 0.76 7.17
CA PRO A 271 -13.21 -0.20 6.18
C PRO A 271 -12.89 0.18 4.73
N GLU A 272 -12.81 1.47 4.41
CA GLU A 272 -12.47 1.96 3.09
C GLU A 272 -11.01 1.67 2.69
N CYS A 273 -10.14 1.42 3.67
CA CYS A 273 -8.73 1.13 3.43
C CYS A 273 -8.54 -0.06 2.46
N SER A 274 -9.39 -1.08 2.54
CA SER A 274 -9.33 -2.23 1.63
C SER A 274 -9.57 -1.82 0.17
N ARG A 275 -10.50 -0.90 -0.08
CA ARG A 275 -10.75 -0.34 -1.41
C ARG A 275 -9.57 0.50 -1.89
N PHE A 276 -8.96 1.29 -1.01
CA PHE A 276 -7.78 2.08 -1.34
C PHE A 276 -6.62 1.16 -1.74
N MET A 277 -6.27 0.20 -0.91
CA MET A 277 -5.14 -0.71 -1.17
C MET A 277 -5.35 -1.56 -2.42
N TYR A 278 -6.58 -1.99 -2.70
CA TYR A 278 -6.90 -2.67 -3.95
C TYR A 278 -6.63 -1.79 -5.18
N ALA A 279 -7.03 -0.50 -5.13
CA ALA A 279 -6.77 0.44 -6.22
C ALA A 279 -5.25 0.67 -6.41
N TYR A 280 -4.48 0.85 -5.34
CA TYR A 280 -3.02 0.95 -5.39
C TYR A 280 -2.39 -0.27 -6.08
N CYS A 281 -2.82 -1.49 -5.71
CA CYS A 281 -2.38 -2.72 -6.35
C CYS A 281 -2.69 -2.78 -7.85
N ARG A 282 -3.84 -2.26 -8.27
CA ARG A 282 -4.22 -2.24 -9.69
C ARG A 282 -3.48 -1.17 -10.48
N VAL A 283 -3.28 -0.01 -9.87
CA VAL A 283 -2.60 1.12 -10.52
C VAL A 283 -1.11 0.84 -10.72
N LYS A 284 -0.43 0.18 -9.77
CA LYS A 284 1.00 -0.15 -9.91
C LYS A 284 1.35 -0.93 -11.19
N ASP A 285 0.43 -1.77 -11.67
CA ASP A 285 0.64 -2.59 -12.87
C ASP A 285 0.80 -1.73 -14.13
N GLN A 286 0.27 -0.50 -14.13
CA GLN A 286 0.39 0.46 -15.22
C GLN A 286 1.77 1.12 -15.28
N PHE A 287 2.54 1.02 -14.19
CA PHE A 287 3.89 1.55 -14.04
C PHE A 287 4.95 0.45 -14.06
N ALA A 288 4.68 -0.68 -14.73
CA ALA A 288 5.59 -1.84 -14.75
C ALA A 288 7.03 -1.49 -15.17
N ASP A 289 7.18 -0.52 -16.06
CA ASP A 289 8.46 -0.04 -16.58
C ASP A 289 8.96 1.26 -15.92
N ARG A 290 8.31 1.71 -14.83
CA ARG A 290 8.58 2.96 -14.11
C ARG A 290 8.79 2.67 -12.61
N PRO A 291 9.99 2.25 -12.20
CA PRO A 291 10.25 1.84 -10.81
C PRO A 291 10.08 2.99 -9.80
N GLU A 292 10.36 4.24 -10.22
CA GLU A 292 10.21 5.41 -9.35
C GLU A 292 8.75 5.64 -8.96
N GLU A 293 7.84 5.56 -9.92
CA GLU A 293 6.41 5.72 -9.70
C GLU A 293 5.85 4.55 -8.88
N ARG A 294 6.32 3.30 -9.13
CA ARG A 294 5.94 2.15 -8.29
C ARG A 294 6.41 2.31 -6.85
N LEU A 295 7.63 2.81 -6.64
CA LEU A 295 8.13 3.10 -5.30
C LEU A 295 7.26 4.17 -4.62
N GLY A 296 6.91 5.25 -5.34
CA GLY A 296 6.01 6.28 -4.83
C GLY A 296 4.66 5.72 -4.38
N LEU A 297 4.03 4.87 -5.21
CA LEU A 297 2.80 4.17 -4.88
C LEU A 297 2.95 3.29 -3.62
N LEU A 298 4.04 2.50 -3.55
CA LEU A 298 4.32 1.64 -2.41
C LEU A 298 4.46 2.45 -1.10
N MET A 299 5.30 3.48 -1.13
CA MET A 299 5.54 4.33 0.04
C MET A 299 4.27 5.02 0.51
N GLN A 300 3.45 5.54 -0.39
CA GLN A 300 2.18 6.16 -0.02
C GLN A 300 1.18 5.15 0.55
N ALA A 301 1.09 3.95 0.00
CA ALA A 301 0.26 2.88 0.56
C ALA A 301 0.68 2.54 2.00
N VAL A 302 1.98 2.45 2.27
CA VAL A 302 2.53 2.23 3.63
C VAL A 302 2.13 3.36 4.58
N ARG A 303 2.24 4.62 4.15
CA ARG A 303 1.85 5.79 4.95
C ARG A 303 0.35 5.76 5.31
N ILE A 304 -0.51 5.45 4.34
CA ILE A 304 -1.95 5.29 4.57
C ILE A 304 -2.20 4.18 5.60
N LEU A 305 -1.59 3.00 5.43
CA LEU A 305 -1.75 1.91 6.38
C LEU A 305 -1.26 2.29 7.80
N CYS A 306 -0.16 3.03 7.90
CA CYS A 306 0.34 3.51 9.20
C CYS A 306 -0.64 4.50 9.85
N SER A 307 -1.25 5.40 9.09
CA SER A 307 -2.16 6.43 9.60
C SER A 307 -3.54 5.91 10.02
N CYS A 308 -4.03 4.82 9.39
CA CYS A 308 -5.35 4.27 9.71
C CYS A 308 -5.43 3.74 11.15
N PRO A 309 -6.56 3.91 11.85
CA PRO A 309 -6.90 3.11 13.03
C PRO A 309 -6.96 1.63 12.67
N LYS A 310 -6.62 0.75 13.62
CA LYS A 310 -6.47 -0.68 13.39
C LYS A 310 -7.40 -1.49 14.27
N GLU A 311 -8.08 -2.47 13.65
CA GLU A 311 -9.00 -3.37 14.34
C GLU A 311 -8.81 -4.78 13.79
N ARG A 312 -8.30 -5.70 14.60
CA ARG A 312 -7.94 -7.05 14.19
C ARG A 312 -9.04 -8.11 14.46
N GLY A 313 -10.27 -7.70 14.71
CA GLY A 313 -11.37 -8.60 15.04
C GLY A 313 -11.60 -9.68 13.99
N THR A 314 -11.46 -9.35 12.71
CA THR A 314 -11.63 -10.33 11.61
C THR A 314 -10.63 -11.48 11.71
N GLU A 315 -9.36 -11.19 11.97
CA GLU A 315 -8.33 -12.22 12.15
C GLU A 315 -8.52 -13.01 13.45
N LEU A 316 -8.87 -12.34 14.53
CA LEU A 316 -9.15 -12.99 15.81
C LEU A 316 -10.36 -13.93 15.73
N ILE A 317 -11.45 -13.53 15.07
CA ILE A 317 -12.62 -14.39 14.82
C ILE A 317 -12.20 -15.62 13.99
N LYS A 318 -11.43 -15.44 12.93
CA LYS A 318 -10.88 -16.56 12.16
C LYS A 318 -10.08 -17.51 13.06
N GLY A 319 -9.21 -16.97 13.92
CA GLY A 319 -8.42 -17.76 14.88
C GLY A 319 -9.29 -18.57 15.83
N ILE A 320 -10.36 -17.99 16.37
CA ILE A 320 -11.36 -18.68 17.21
C ILE A 320 -11.99 -19.84 16.44
N LEU A 321 -12.52 -19.57 15.24
CA LEU A 321 -13.19 -20.59 14.43
C LEU A 321 -12.27 -21.77 14.11
N VAL A 322 -11.02 -21.49 13.72
CA VAL A 322 -10.00 -22.52 13.45
C VAL A 322 -9.70 -23.35 14.70
N GLN A 323 -9.59 -22.71 15.87
CA GLN A 323 -9.29 -23.43 17.11
C GLN A 323 -10.48 -24.28 17.58
N GLU A 324 -11.71 -23.78 17.49
CA GLU A 324 -12.93 -24.51 17.80
C GLU A 324 -13.10 -25.75 16.89
N CYS A 325 -12.80 -25.62 15.59
CA CYS A 325 -12.79 -26.77 14.67
C CYS A 325 -11.74 -27.82 15.08
N LYS A 326 -10.53 -27.42 15.47
CA LYS A 326 -9.47 -28.34 15.95
C LYS A 326 -9.85 -29.07 17.24
N ASN A 327 -10.60 -28.40 18.11
CA ASN A 327 -11.08 -28.99 19.36
C ASN A 327 -12.30 -29.91 19.16
N GLY A 328 -12.93 -29.91 17.99
CA GLY A 328 -14.16 -30.66 17.71
C GLY A 328 -15.45 -29.97 18.18
N ASP A 329 -15.37 -28.74 18.66
CA ASP A 329 -16.50 -27.95 19.15
C ASP A 329 -17.34 -27.38 17.97
N ARG A 330 -16.81 -27.41 16.77
CA ARG A 330 -17.47 -26.98 15.53
C ARG A 330 -17.15 -27.96 14.39
N LYS A 331 -18.15 -28.28 13.57
CA LYS A 331 -18.02 -29.14 12.38
C LYS A 331 -17.81 -28.31 11.12
#